data_8e9f6c8f49a7e6d005026642a6fb5641
#
_entry.id   8e9f6c8f49a7e6d005026642a6fb5641
#
_cell.length_a   1.000
_cell.length_b   1.000
_cell.length_c   1.000
_cell.angle_alpha   90.00
_cell.angle_beta   90.00
_cell.angle_gamma   90.00
#
_symmetry.space_group_name_H-M   'P 1'
#
loop_
_entity.id
_entity.type
_entity.pdbx_description
1 polymer ?
#
loop_
_entity_poly.entity_id
_entity_poly.type
_entity_poly.pdbx_seq_one_letter_code
_entity_poly.pdbx_strand_id
1 'polypeptide(L)'
;MKKKLSSPIYATIAGFCLFAISMCLARIAYGPLIPSMINTDWVSKAEAGYLGAFNGLGYIIGCLMALCLPQITGIRLLMRSSLFLAVIGVGMCFWNLGFAWLSLGRFLSGSAAAIMVIHTTALIVRSFSEKSKEKLLGFAISGGGITIVIISLSLPYFVNNGPSDGWLLEAALTLFVALIAWPFISTAPHQRQPTKEAIQPLESRRGRLVLLTGISYMLMSISILPHTLFLTDYMHRDLGLSVSDSSSLFAILGLGCAFGAIFVGMLTRLFGTRMSLFISYVLGLSAIAMVLIFDSIIIVASSSFLIGMSFFGAAALSSIRTLEIVGLSRHAHFWGFMALGWGLGIGGGSYAMSVLLSLGFNYIDLFKAAQVIIIISLGLILFSWWRYSDVEDFDAIKK
;
A
#
# COMPACT_ATOMS: atom_id res chain seq x y z
N MET A 1 8.76 -30.01 12.90
CA MET A 1 8.70 -28.88 11.97
C MET A 1 7.32 -28.24 11.83
N LYS A 2 6.23 -28.98 11.56
CA LYS A 2 4.86 -28.40 11.43
C LYS A 2 4.39 -27.59 12.66
N LYS A 3 4.68 -28.00 13.90
CA LYS A 3 4.33 -27.26 15.14
C LYS A 3 5.06 -25.90 15.29
N LYS A 4 6.29 -25.76 14.80
CA LYS A 4 7.03 -24.47 14.81
C LYS A 4 6.48 -23.47 13.79
N LEU A 5 6.01 -23.95 12.63
CA LEU A 5 5.46 -23.12 11.56
C LEU A 5 4.07 -22.54 11.88
N SER A 6 3.37 -23.09 12.88
CA SER A 6 2.06 -22.59 13.36
C SER A 6 2.17 -21.69 14.60
N SER A 7 3.39 -21.34 15.03
CA SER A 7 3.55 -20.42 16.16
C SER A 7 3.14 -18.99 15.78
N PRO A 8 2.48 -18.23 16.67
CA PRO A 8 2.11 -16.84 16.41
C PRO A 8 3.30 -15.97 16.02
N ILE A 9 4.46 -16.19 16.62
CA ILE A 9 5.70 -15.46 16.32
C ILE A 9 6.12 -15.68 14.86
N TYR A 10 6.12 -16.93 14.40
CA TYR A 10 6.51 -17.23 13.02
C TYR A 10 5.51 -16.65 12.00
N ALA A 11 4.20 -16.72 12.32
CA ALA A 11 3.17 -16.10 11.50
C ALA A 11 3.35 -14.58 11.39
N THR A 12 3.77 -13.93 12.50
CA THR A 12 4.04 -12.49 12.54
C THR A 12 5.26 -12.13 11.70
N ILE A 13 6.38 -12.87 11.82
CA ILE A 13 7.60 -12.65 11.02
C ILE A 13 7.30 -12.86 9.53
N ALA A 14 6.62 -13.94 9.17
CA ALA A 14 6.24 -14.21 7.79
C ALA A 14 5.29 -13.15 7.23
N GLY A 15 4.33 -12.69 8.04
CA GLY A 15 3.45 -11.57 7.70
C GLY A 15 4.23 -10.27 7.47
N PHE A 16 5.17 -9.95 8.34
CA PHE A 16 6.10 -8.83 8.17
C PHE A 16 6.85 -8.92 6.83
N CYS A 17 7.41 -10.09 6.50
CA CYS A 17 8.09 -10.31 5.24
C CYS A 17 7.17 -10.16 4.02
N LEU A 18 5.95 -10.71 4.09
CA LEU A 18 4.98 -10.60 3.00
C LEU A 18 4.50 -9.16 2.78
N PHE A 19 4.31 -8.38 3.86
CA PHE A 19 4.01 -6.95 3.75
C PHE A 19 5.22 -6.12 3.31
N ALA A 20 6.44 -6.50 3.68
CA ALA A 20 7.68 -5.91 3.16
C ALA A 20 7.73 -5.99 1.63
N ILE A 21 7.43 -7.16 1.05
CA ILE A 21 7.38 -7.31 -0.40
C ILE A 21 6.19 -6.53 -0.98
N SER A 22 4.97 -6.80 -0.50
CA SER A 22 3.75 -6.31 -1.15
C SER A 22 3.51 -4.81 -1.01
N MET A 23 3.90 -4.21 0.11
CA MET A 23 3.70 -2.79 0.36
C MET A 23 4.91 -1.93 -0.02
N CYS A 24 6.14 -2.46 0.09
CA CYS A 24 7.36 -1.72 -0.19
C CYS A 24 8.02 -2.17 -1.50
N LEU A 25 8.72 -3.31 -1.50
CA LEU A 25 9.63 -3.72 -2.59
C LEU A 25 8.95 -3.83 -3.96
N ALA A 26 7.73 -4.35 -4.01
CA ALA A 26 6.99 -4.46 -5.27
C ALA A 26 6.35 -3.15 -5.73
N ARG A 27 6.39 -2.06 -4.93
CA ARG A 27 5.62 -0.82 -5.20
C ARG A 27 6.35 0.46 -4.85
N ILE A 28 6.53 0.77 -3.55
CA ILE A 28 6.94 2.08 -3.04
C ILE A 28 8.45 2.31 -3.17
N ALA A 29 9.25 1.24 -3.07
CA ALA A 29 10.70 1.30 -3.19
C ALA A 29 11.19 1.90 -4.53
N TYR A 30 10.35 1.86 -5.55
CA TYR A 30 10.57 2.54 -6.83
C TYR A 30 10.73 4.06 -6.71
N GLY A 31 9.99 4.73 -5.81
CA GLY A 31 10.02 6.19 -5.67
C GLY A 31 11.44 6.76 -5.50
N PRO A 32 12.25 6.27 -4.58
CA PRO A 32 13.64 6.69 -4.41
C PRO A 32 14.57 6.49 -5.62
N LEU A 33 14.23 5.59 -6.55
CA LEU A 33 15.02 5.36 -7.77
C LEU A 33 14.70 6.33 -8.90
N ILE A 34 13.55 7.01 -8.87
CA ILE A 34 13.07 7.87 -9.95
C ILE A 34 14.10 8.96 -10.34
N PRO A 35 14.70 9.72 -9.40
CA PRO A 35 15.68 10.74 -9.79
C PRO A 35 16.88 10.17 -10.54
N SER A 36 17.39 9.01 -10.10
CA SER A 36 18.52 8.34 -10.78
C SER A 36 18.13 7.86 -12.18
N MET A 37 16.92 7.29 -12.35
CA MET A 37 16.42 6.82 -13.65
C MET A 37 16.23 7.98 -14.65
N ILE A 38 15.74 9.13 -14.18
CA ILE A 38 15.56 10.31 -15.05
C ILE A 38 16.91 10.93 -15.40
N ASN A 39 17.85 11.02 -14.44
CA ASN A 39 19.17 11.61 -14.65
C ASN A 39 20.06 10.79 -15.61
N THR A 40 19.75 9.50 -15.77
CA THR A 40 20.48 8.58 -16.69
C THR A 40 19.69 8.26 -17.96
N ASP A 41 18.67 9.05 -18.26
CA ASP A 41 17.82 8.91 -19.46
C ASP A 41 17.17 7.52 -19.65
N TRP A 42 16.91 6.81 -18.52
CA TRP A 42 16.12 5.58 -18.59
C TRP A 42 14.66 5.88 -18.87
N VAL A 43 14.14 6.93 -18.29
CA VAL A 43 12.76 7.40 -18.42
C VAL A 43 12.68 8.91 -18.29
N SER A 44 11.69 9.53 -18.91
CA SER A 44 11.28 10.91 -18.65
C SER A 44 10.47 11.01 -17.33
N LYS A 45 10.23 12.24 -16.86
CA LYS A 45 9.36 12.50 -15.69
C LYS A 45 7.97 11.86 -15.82
N ALA A 46 7.36 11.99 -17.00
CA ALA A 46 6.05 11.44 -17.29
C ALA A 46 6.08 9.91 -17.34
N GLU A 47 7.09 9.32 -18.00
CA GLU A 47 7.26 7.86 -18.05
C GLU A 47 7.49 7.25 -16.68
N ALA A 48 8.23 7.92 -15.79
CA ALA A 48 8.36 7.48 -14.40
C ALA A 48 6.98 7.34 -13.72
N GLY A 49 6.08 8.28 -13.92
CA GLY A 49 4.71 8.17 -13.42
C GLY A 49 3.89 7.06 -14.11
N TYR A 50 4.06 6.88 -15.44
CA TYR A 50 3.42 5.78 -16.17
C TYR A 50 3.88 4.40 -15.68
N LEU A 51 5.14 4.22 -15.30
CA LEU A 51 5.60 2.98 -14.65
C LEU A 51 4.86 2.73 -13.32
N GLY A 52 4.51 3.79 -12.57
CA GLY A 52 3.61 3.71 -11.42
C GLY A 52 2.19 3.29 -11.81
N ALA A 53 1.67 3.80 -12.94
CA ALA A 53 0.37 3.41 -13.47
C ALA A 53 0.33 1.93 -13.90
N PHE A 54 1.38 1.43 -14.57
CA PHE A 54 1.49 -0.01 -14.91
C PHE A 54 1.56 -0.90 -13.67
N ASN A 55 2.23 -0.47 -12.60
CA ASN A 55 2.19 -1.16 -11.32
C ASN A 55 0.77 -1.19 -10.73
N GLY A 56 0.05 -0.07 -10.78
CA GLY A 56 -1.36 0.02 -10.37
C GLY A 56 -2.29 -0.85 -11.22
N LEU A 57 -2.10 -0.90 -12.55
CA LEU A 57 -2.84 -1.80 -13.43
C LEU A 57 -2.58 -3.27 -13.08
N GLY A 58 -1.33 -3.62 -12.85
CA GLY A 58 -0.97 -4.94 -12.33
C GLY A 58 -1.68 -5.24 -11.02
N TYR A 59 -1.71 -4.29 -10.09
CA TYR A 59 -2.41 -4.45 -8.81
C TYR A 59 -3.90 -4.71 -9.00
N ILE A 60 -4.59 -4.03 -9.92
CA ILE A 60 -5.99 -4.29 -10.28
C ILE A 60 -6.18 -5.73 -10.75
N ILE A 61 -5.36 -6.18 -11.68
CA ILE A 61 -5.41 -7.57 -12.19
C ILE A 61 -5.11 -8.57 -11.07
N GLY A 62 -4.12 -8.28 -10.23
CA GLY A 62 -3.80 -9.08 -9.04
C GLY A 62 -4.95 -9.18 -8.05
N CYS A 63 -5.73 -8.10 -7.83
CA CYS A 63 -6.95 -8.14 -7.02
C CYS A 63 -8.00 -9.08 -7.61
N LEU A 64 -8.24 -9.00 -8.93
CA LEU A 64 -9.17 -9.89 -9.61
C LEU A 64 -8.70 -11.36 -9.52
N MET A 65 -7.41 -11.61 -9.72
CA MET A 65 -6.82 -12.93 -9.52
C MET A 65 -7.01 -13.44 -8.09
N ALA A 66 -6.77 -12.58 -7.08
CA ALA A 66 -6.95 -12.93 -5.68
C ALA A 66 -8.40 -13.25 -5.30
N LEU A 67 -9.38 -12.64 -5.96
CA LEU A 67 -10.81 -12.89 -5.73
C LEU A 67 -11.32 -14.14 -6.47
N CYS A 68 -10.87 -14.37 -7.71
CA CYS A 68 -11.42 -15.40 -8.59
C CYS A 68 -10.63 -16.72 -8.59
N LEU A 69 -9.30 -16.68 -8.56
CA LEU A 69 -8.47 -17.87 -8.74
C LEU A 69 -8.38 -18.82 -7.53
N PRO A 70 -8.54 -18.40 -6.26
CA PRO A 70 -8.43 -19.33 -5.12
C PRO A 70 -9.37 -20.53 -5.18
N GLN A 71 -10.48 -20.40 -5.90
CA GLN A 71 -11.47 -21.47 -6.09
C GLN A 71 -10.94 -22.57 -7.03
N ILE A 72 -10.02 -22.24 -7.95
CA ILE A 72 -9.47 -23.13 -8.97
C ILE A 72 -8.10 -23.64 -8.54
N THR A 73 -7.19 -22.75 -8.14
CA THR A 73 -5.78 -23.07 -7.91
C THR A 73 -5.44 -23.32 -6.43
N GLY A 74 -6.31 -22.84 -5.53
CA GLY A 74 -6.03 -22.78 -4.09
C GLY A 74 -5.10 -21.62 -3.69
N ILE A 75 -5.31 -21.12 -2.46
CA ILE A 75 -4.58 -19.94 -1.93
C ILE A 75 -3.07 -20.18 -1.88
N ARG A 76 -2.64 -21.40 -1.55
CA ARG A 76 -1.22 -21.73 -1.41
C ARG A 76 -0.45 -21.58 -2.71
N LEU A 77 -0.98 -22.12 -3.81
CA LEU A 77 -0.33 -22.00 -5.13
C LEU A 77 -0.30 -20.54 -5.57
N LEU A 78 -1.42 -19.85 -5.43
CA LEU A 78 -1.55 -18.44 -5.82
C LEU A 78 -0.56 -17.54 -5.07
N MET A 79 -0.40 -17.71 -3.75
CA MET A 79 0.59 -16.95 -2.98
C MET A 79 2.04 -17.30 -3.35
N ARG A 80 2.34 -18.56 -3.65
CA ARG A 80 3.67 -18.95 -4.13
C ARG A 80 3.98 -18.34 -5.49
N SER A 81 3.03 -18.40 -6.41
CA SER A 81 3.15 -17.76 -7.72
C SER A 81 3.35 -16.26 -7.59
N SER A 82 2.66 -15.60 -6.63
CA SER A 82 2.84 -14.16 -6.40
C SER A 82 4.24 -13.82 -5.87
N LEU A 83 4.87 -14.65 -5.04
CA LEU A 83 6.27 -14.45 -4.65
C LEU A 83 7.22 -14.53 -5.85
N PHE A 84 7.03 -15.51 -6.73
CA PHE A 84 7.80 -15.61 -7.98
C PHE A 84 7.61 -14.38 -8.87
N LEU A 85 6.35 -13.96 -9.06
CA LEU A 85 6.03 -12.78 -9.86
C LEU A 85 6.65 -11.51 -9.28
N ALA A 86 6.70 -11.36 -7.95
CA ALA A 86 7.35 -10.22 -7.31
C ALA A 86 8.86 -10.20 -7.59
N VAL A 87 9.54 -11.33 -7.36
CA VAL A 87 11.00 -11.45 -7.60
C VAL A 87 11.34 -11.21 -9.06
N ILE A 88 10.58 -11.83 -9.98
CA ILE A 88 10.79 -11.65 -11.43
C ILE A 88 10.49 -10.21 -11.83
N GLY A 89 9.34 -9.65 -11.42
CA GLY A 89 8.90 -8.32 -11.83
C GLY A 89 9.85 -7.21 -11.36
N VAL A 90 10.35 -7.30 -10.12
CA VAL A 90 11.37 -6.36 -9.61
C VAL A 90 12.72 -6.62 -10.31
N GLY A 91 13.13 -7.89 -10.44
CA GLY A 91 14.39 -8.27 -11.08
C GLY A 91 14.47 -7.89 -12.56
N MET A 92 13.36 -7.90 -13.30
CA MET A 92 13.33 -7.42 -14.68
C MET A 92 13.76 -5.96 -14.81
N CYS A 93 13.44 -5.13 -13.83
CA CYS A 93 13.78 -3.71 -13.86
C CYS A 93 15.30 -3.44 -13.72
N PHE A 94 16.11 -4.46 -13.40
CA PHE A 94 17.58 -4.35 -13.42
C PHE A 94 18.12 -4.01 -14.81
N TRP A 95 17.50 -4.55 -15.86
CA TRP A 95 17.92 -4.31 -17.24
C TRP A 95 17.08 -3.20 -17.87
N ASN A 96 17.72 -2.14 -18.35
CA ASN A 96 17.05 -1.13 -19.17
C ASN A 96 16.92 -1.62 -20.63
N LEU A 97 15.87 -2.40 -20.90
CA LEU A 97 15.51 -2.81 -22.27
C LEU A 97 14.38 -1.94 -22.84
N GLY A 98 14.26 -0.72 -22.32
CA GLY A 98 13.26 0.27 -22.72
C GLY A 98 11.99 0.24 -21.90
N PHE A 99 11.14 1.26 -22.16
CA PHE A 99 9.93 1.54 -21.36
C PHE A 99 8.95 0.36 -21.27
N ALA A 100 8.73 -0.36 -22.37
CA ALA A 100 7.80 -1.52 -22.39
C ALA A 100 8.27 -2.65 -21.46
N TRP A 101 9.58 -2.90 -21.41
CA TRP A 101 10.18 -3.91 -20.53
C TRP A 101 10.02 -3.54 -19.06
N LEU A 102 10.35 -2.30 -18.70
CA LEU A 102 10.18 -1.78 -17.35
C LEU A 102 8.70 -1.80 -16.93
N SER A 103 7.79 -1.43 -17.85
CA SER A 103 6.34 -1.48 -17.63
C SER A 103 5.85 -2.90 -17.33
N LEU A 104 6.36 -3.91 -18.04
CA LEU A 104 6.03 -5.31 -17.78
C LEU A 104 6.52 -5.75 -16.39
N GLY A 105 7.74 -5.41 -16.00
CA GLY A 105 8.28 -5.68 -14.67
C GLY A 105 7.42 -5.04 -13.57
N ARG A 106 7.04 -3.77 -13.75
CA ARG A 106 6.16 -3.04 -12.84
C ARG A 106 4.76 -3.63 -12.76
N PHE A 107 4.19 -4.07 -13.89
CA PHE A 107 2.90 -4.75 -13.94
C PHE A 107 2.93 -6.08 -13.16
N LEU A 108 3.95 -6.91 -13.37
CA LEU A 108 4.10 -8.20 -12.68
C LEU A 108 4.26 -8.02 -11.17
N SER A 109 5.10 -7.07 -10.75
CA SER A 109 5.31 -6.76 -9.32
C SER A 109 4.04 -6.21 -8.67
N GLY A 110 3.27 -5.35 -9.36
CA GLY A 110 1.98 -4.86 -8.90
C GLY A 110 0.94 -5.98 -8.73
N SER A 111 0.86 -6.90 -9.69
CA SER A 111 -0.04 -8.06 -9.62
C SER A 111 0.29 -8.96 -8.42
N ALA A 112 1.56 -9.21 -8.18
CA ALA A 112 2.05 -9.96 -7.04
C ALA A 112 1.69 -9.29 -5.71
N ALA A 113 1.88 -7.97 -5.64
CA ALA A 113 1.59 -7.18 -4.44
C ALA A 113 0.12 -7.31 -3.99
N ALA A 114 -0.83 -7.19 -4.92
CA ALA A 114 -2.26 -7.30 -4.62
C ALA A 114 -2.63 -8.68 -4.05
N ILE A 115 -2.18 -9.75 -4.69
CA ILE A 115 -2.43 -11.13 -4.25
C ILE A 115 -1.91 -11.32 -2.83
N MET A 116 -0.68 -10.83 -2.55
CA MET A 116 -0.07 -10.95 -1.22
C MET A 116 -0.81 -10.12 -0.18
N VAL A 117 -1.16 -8.87 -0.43
CA VAL A 117 -1.88 -8.01 0.53
C VAL A 117 -3.19 -8.65 0.97
N ILE A 118 -4.01 -9.12 0.01
CA ILE A 118 -5.34 -9.67 0.30
C ILE A 118 -5.23 -10.96 1.12
N HIS A 119 -4.37 -11.88 0.72
CA HIS A 119 -4.30 -13.19 1.37
C HIS A 119 -3.47 -13.18 2.65
N THR A 120 -2.43 -12.35 2.75
CA THR A 120 -1.61 -12.23 3.98
C THR A 120 -2.46 -11.73 5.13
N THR A 121 -3.24 -10.66 4.94
CA THR A 121 -4.15 -10.15 5.96
C THR A 121 -5.09 -11.25 6.47
N ALA A 122 -5.72 -12.00 5.55
CA ALA A 122 -6.63 -13.08 5.89
C ALA A 122 -5.96 -14.24 6.65
N LEU A 123 -4.71 -14.58 6.30
CA LEU A 123 -3.94 -15.64 6.97
C LEU A 123 -3.53 -15.24 8.37
N ILE A 124 -3.06 -14.01 8.56
CA ILE A 124 -2.63 -13.48 9.86
C ILE A 124 -3.81 -13.42 10.83
N VAL A 125 -4.93 -12.82 10.41
CA VAL A 125 -6.13 -12.69 11.25
C VAL A 125 -6.62 -14.05 11.78
N ARG A 126 -6.43 -15.14 11.04
CA ARG A 126 -6.79 -16.49 11.47
C ARG A 126 -5.79 -17.18 12.37
N SER A 127 -4.53 -16.76 12.31
CA SER A 127 -3.45 -17.39 13.07
C SER A 127 -3.37 -16.89 14.52
N PHE A 128 -4.10 -15.83 14.88
CA PHE A 128 -4.00 -15.16 16.17
C PHE A 128 -5.27 -15.29 17.01
N SER A 129 -5.09 -15.30 18.34
CA SER A 129 -6.19 -15.17 19.29
C SER A 129 -6.75 -13.74 19.27
N GLU A 130 -8.03 -13.54 19.66
CA GLU A 130 -8.69 -12.22 19.66
C GLU A 130 -7.89 -11.15 20.40
N LYS A 131 -7.29 -11.50 21.57
CA LYS A 131 -6.54 -10.55 22.42
C LYS A 131 -5.25 -10.00 21.80
N SER A 132 -4.65 -10.70 20.83
CA SER A 132 -3.35 -10.35 20.23
C SER A 132 -3.42 -9.95 18.75
N LYS A 133 -4.56 -10.13 18.10
CA LYS A 133 -4.73 -9.89 16.65
C LYS A 133 -4.29 -8.48 16.21
N GLU A 134 -4.81 -7.45 16.87
CA GLU A 134 -4.55 -6.05 16.47
C GLU A 134 -3.07 -5.69 16.56
N LYS A 135 -2.43 -6.06 17.69
CA LYS A 135 -1.01 -5.76 17.92
C LYS A 135 -0.09 -6.48 16.94
N LEU A 136 -0.36 -7.78 16.70
CA LEU A 136 0.47 -8.60 15.82
C LEU A 136 0.23 -8.28 14.34
N LEU A 137 -1.00 -7.90 13.97
CA LEU A 137 -1.31 -7.44 12.62
C LEU A 137 -0.63 -6.10 12.34
N GLY A 138 -0.71 -5.13 13.26
CA GLY A 138 0.00 -3.85 13.14
C GLY A 138 1.51 -4.03 12.98
N PHE A 139 2.11 -4.93 13.78
CA PHE A 139 3.53 -5.26 13.63
C PHE A 139 3.84 -5.93 12.29
N ALA A 140 3.01 -6.84 11.80
CA ALA A 140 3.21 -7.45 10.49
C ALA A 140 3.13 -6.41 9.36
N ILE A 141 2.14 -5.51 9.39
CA ILE A 141 1.98 -4.44 8.39
C ILE A 141 3.16 -3.46 8.44
N SER A 142 3.75 -3.19 9.63
CA SER A 142 4.91 -2.30 9.75
C SER A 142 6.14 -2.78 8.95
N GLY A 143 6.15 -4.07 8.53
CA GLY A 143 7.19 -4.62 7.65
C GLY A 143 7.35 -3.83 6.36
N GLY A 144 6.26 -3.32 5.78
CA GLY A 144 6.33 -2.42 4.63
C GLY A 144 7.06 -1.12 4.96
N GLY A 145 6.70 -0.46 6.06
CA GLY A 145 7.32 0.80 6.49
C GLY A 145 8.81 0.66 6.83
N ILE A 146 9.16 -0.37 7.61
CA ILE A 146 10.55 -0.63 7.98
C ILE A 146 11.40 -0.94 6.74
N THR A 147 10.84 -1.64 5.76
CA THR A 147 11.56 -1.94 4.51
C THR A 147 11.74 -0.68 3.66
N ILE A 148 10.80 0.28 3.66
CA ILE A 148 11.00 1.60 3.04
C ILE A 148 12.21 2.28 3.68
N VAL A 149 12.35 2.27 5.01
CA VAL A 149 13.51 2.84 5.71
C VAL A 149 14.81 2.17 5.25
N ILE A 150 14.84 0.83 5.25
CA ILE A 150 16.03 0.06 4.86
C ILE A 150 16.45 0.41 3.43
N ILE A 151 15.51 0.36 2.47
CA ILE A 151 15.81 0.67 1.06
C ILE A 151 16.30 2.12 0.93
N SER A 152 15.56 3.07 1.49
CA SER A 152 15.88 4.50 1.34
C SER A 152 17.26 4.88 1.88
N LEU A 153 17.68 4.26 2.98
CA LEU A 153 19.01 4.48 3.56
C LEU A 153 20.11 3.67 2.86
N SER A 154 19.76 2.58 2.20
CA SER A 154 20.74 1.74 1.48
C SER A 154 20.98 2.24 0.05
N LEU A 155 19.96 2.70 -0.65
CA LEU A 155 20.03 3.12 -2.06
C LEU A 155 21.17 4.11 -2.37
N PRO A 156 21.48 5.13 -1.55
CA PRO A 156 22.60 6.04 -1.82
C PRO A 156 23.94 5.36 -2.08
N TYR A 157 24.16 4.20 -1.47
CA TYR A 157 25.40 3.44 -1.65
C TYR A 157 25.45 2.63 -2.96
N PHE A 158 24.30 2.39 -3.58
CA PHE A 158 24.16 1.57 -4.78
C PHE A 158 23.92 2.39 -6.05
N VAL A 159 23.17 3.49 -5.97
CA VAL A 159 22.80 4.28 -7.17
C VAL A 159 23.94 5.13 -7.74
N ASN A 160 25.12 5.17 -7.12
CA ASN A 160 26.29 5.90 -7.63
C ASN A 160 26.75 5.41 -9.00
N ASN A 161 26.54 4.11 -9.32
CA ASN A 161 26.86 3.51 -10.61
C ASN A 161 25.66 3.48 -11.57
N GLY A 162 24.52 4.00 -11.15
CA GLY A 162 23.30 4.06 -11.91
C GLY A 162 22.12 3.30 -11.30
N PRO A 163 20.92 3.39 -11.88
CA PRO A 163 19.71 2.79 -11.30
C PRO A 163 19.70 1.25 -11.30
N SER A 164 20.51 0.59 -12.15
CA SER A 164 20.63 -0.88 -12.19
C SER A 164 20.99 -1.46 -10.82
N ASP A 165 21.99 -0.88 -10.14
CA ASP A 165 22.45 -1.41 -8.85
C ASP A 165 21.39 -1.21 -7.78
N GLY A 166 20.59 -0.13 -7.84
CA GLY A 166 19.43 0.06 -6.98
C GLY A 166 18.35 -1.00 -7.20
N TRP A 167 18.04 -1.32 -8.47
CA TRP A 167 17.12 -2.41 -8.80
C TRP A 167 17.65 -3.79 -8.38
N LEU A 168 18.96 -4.01 -8.47
CA LEU A 168 19.60 -5.25 -8.00
C LEU A 168 19.44 -5.40 -6.48
N LEU A 169 19.65 -4.32 -5.72
CA LEU A 169 19.41 -4.31 -4.28
C LEU A 169 17.95 -4.67 -3.95
N GLU A 170 16.99 -4.04 -4.63
CA GLU A 170 15.56 -4.33 -4.42
C GLU A 170 15.22 -5.78 -4.77
N ALA A 171 15.74 -6.30 -5.88
CA ALA A 171 15.52 -7.69 -6.29
C ALA A 171 16.13 -8.68 -5.30
N ALA A 172 17.36 -8.43 -4.84
CA ALA A 172 18.04 -9.26 -3.85
C ALA A 172 17.29 -9.29 -2.51
N LEU A 173 16.84 -8.13 -2.02
CA LEU A 173 16.02 -8.05 -0.82
C LEU A 173 14.66 -8.72 -1.00
N THR A 174 14.02 -8.56 -2.16
CA THR A 174 12.75 -9.24 -2.48
C THR A 174 12.93 -10.75 -2.44
N LEU A 175 13.97 -11.29 -3.04
CA LEU A 175 14.30 -12.72 -3.01
C LEU A 175 14.58 -13.19 -1.58
N PHE A 176 15.42 -12.48 -0.83
CA PHE A 176 15.77 -12.84 0.54
C PHE A 176 14.54 -12.92 1.44
N VAL A 177 13.70 -11.89 1.41
CA VAL A 177 12.47 -11.82 2.21
C VAL A 177 11.45 -12.87 1.75
N ALA A 178 11.36 -13.15 0.43
CA ALA A 178 10.52 -14.21 -0.12
C ALA A 178 10.93 -15.60 0.39
N LEU A 179 12.22 -15.89 0.47
CA LEU A 179 12.73 -17.16 1.01
C LEU A 179 12.36 -17.34 2.49
N ILE A 180 12.38 -16.28 3.29
CA ILE A 180 11.95 -16.33 4.70
C ILE A 180 10.43 -16.59 4.79
N ALA A 181 9.62 -15.96 3.93
CA ALA A 181 8.16 -16.11 3.94
C ALA A 181 7.66 -17.43 3.33
N TRP A 182 8.43 -18.04 2.45
CA TRP A 182 8.04 -19.23 1.68
C TRP A 182 7.49 -20.41 2.51
N PRO A 183 8.15 -20.84 3.61
CA PRO A 183 7.65 -21.95 4.42
C PRO A 183 6.30 -21.68 5.07
N PHE A 184 6.01 -20.39 5.43
CA PHE A 184 4.74 -20.00 6.04
C PHE A 184 3.56 -20.22 5.10
N ILE A 185 3.73 -19.95 3.81
CA ILE A 185 2.68 -20.16 2.81
C ILE A 185 2.24 -21.62 2.75
N SER A 186 3.15 -22.56 3.10
CA SER A 186 2.81 -23.98 3.19
C SER A 186 1.77 -24.31 4.26
N THR A 187 1.57 -23.43 5.25
CA THR A 187 0.54 -23.56 6.29
C THR A 187 -0.83 -23.05 5.86
N ALA A 188 -0.90 -22.29 4.74
CA ALA A 188 -2.17 -21.79 4.21
C ALA A 188 -3.13 -22.93 3.87
N PRO A 189 -4.43 -22.75 4.08
CA PRO A 189 -5.42 -23.76 3.73
C PRO A 189 -5.39 -24.07 2.23
N HIS A 190 -5.60 -25.34 1.87
CA HIS A 190 -5.46 -25.80 0.48
C HIS A 190 -6.56 -25.25 -0.41
N GLN A 191 -7.79 -25.21 0.09
CA GLN A 191 -8.95 -24.64 -0.62
C GLN A 191 -9.86 -23.90 0.35
N ARG A 192 -10.50 -22.85 -0.11
CA ARG A 192 -11.62 -22.22 0.55
C ARG A 192 -12.71 -21.94 -0.48
N GLN A 193 -13.83 -22.63 -0.32
CA GLN A 193 -15.06 -22.18 -0.96
C GLN A 193 -15.55 -20.94 -0.18
N PRO A 194 -15.96 -19.86 -0.87
CA PRO A 194 -16.68 -18.79 -0.21
C PRO A 194 -17.94 -19.39 0.44
N THR A 195 -18.19 -19.06 1.69
CA THR A 195 -19.46 -19.47 2.33
C THR A 195 -20.62 -18.85 1.53
N LYS A 196 -21.76 -19.54 1.45
CA LYS A 196 -22.97 -19.00 0.78
C LYS A 196 -23.33 -17.61 1.32
N GLU A 197 -23.08 -17.33 2.60
CA GLU A 197 -23.26 -16.00 3.21
C GLU A 197 -22.37 -14.92 2.62
N ALA A 198 -21.13 -15.25 2.21
CA ALA A 198 -20.19 -14.26 1.65
C ALA A 198 -20.67 -13.68 0.32
N ILE A 199 -21.53 -14.39 -0.41
CA ILE A 199 -22.02 -14.01 -1.74
C ILE A 199 -23.39 -13.31 -1.65
N GLN A 200 -24.09 -13.38 -0.51
CA GLN A 200 -25.38 -12.72 -0.36
C GLN A 200 -25.26 -11.19 -0.39
N PRO A 201 -26.18 -10.49 -1.07
CA PRO A 201 -26.19 -9.03 -1.08
C PRO A 201 -26.27 -8.47 0.36
N LEU A 202 -25.58 -7.37 0.58
CA LEU A 202 -25.77 -6.60 1.80
C LEU A 202 -27.11 -5.86 1.77
N GLU A 203 -27.67 -5.64 2.94
CA GLU A 203 -28.74 -4.68 3.13
C GLU A 203 -28.37 -3.33 2.47
N SER A 204 -29.29 -2.71 1.80
CA SER A 204 -29.08 -1.49 0.97
C SER A 204 -28.33 -0.37 1.73
N ARG A 205 -28.60 -0.19 3.04
CA ARG A 205 -27.92 0.84 3.86
C ARG A 205 -26.47 0.49 4.15
N ARG A 206 -26.18 -0.77 4.53
CA ARG A 206 -24.82 -1.28 4.75
C ARG A 206 -24.01 -1.29 3.45
N GLY A 207 -24.64 -1.68 2.34
CA GLY A 207 -24.00 -1.66 1.02
C GLY A 207 -23.55 -0.26 0.61
N ARG A 208 -24.39 0.76 0.83
CA ARG A 208 -24.03 2.16 0.56
C ARG A 208 -22.93 2.68 1.48
N LEU A 209 -22.94 2.30 2.77
CA LEU A 209 -21.89 2.69 3.70
C LEU A 209 -20.53 2.09 3.29
N VAL A 210 -20.50 0.79 2.90
CA VAL A 210 -19.30 0.15 2.35
C VAL A 210 -18.83 0.84 1.08
N LEU A 211 -19.74 1.19 0.18
CA LEU A 211 -19.40 1.89 -1.08
C LEU A 211 -18.79 3.26 -0.80
N LEU A 212 -19.36 4.07 0.09
CA LEU A 212 -18.82 5.39 0.45
C LEU A 212 -17.45 5.28 1.10
N THR A 213 -17.26 4.32 2.00
CA THR A 213 -15.95 4.02 2.61
C THR A 213 -14.94 3.60 1.53
N GLY A 214 -15.35 2.78 0.55
CA GLY A 214 -14.51 2.32 -0.55
C GLY A 214 -14.10 3.45 -1.51
N ILE A 215 -15.04 4.33 -1.87
CA ILE A 215 -14.75 5.50 -2.71
C ILE A 215 -13.80 6.45 -1.99
N SER A 216 -14.04 6.72 -0.71
CA SER A 216 -13.13 7.54 0.10
C SER A 216 -11.73 6.93 0.16
N TYR A 217 -11.61 5.61 0.38
CA TYR A 217 -10.34 4.90 0.41
C TYR A 217 -9.62 4.91 -0.95
N MET A 218 -10.36 4.81 -2.06
CA MET A 218 -9.84 4.98 -3.42
C MET A 218 -9.28 6.40 -3.63
N LEU A 219 -10.02 7.45 -3.24
CA LEU A 219 -9.56 8.84 -3.36
C LEU A 219 -8.34 9.11 -2.49
N MET A 220 -8.29 8.52 -1.29
CA MET A 220 -7.10 8.57 -0.42
C MET A 220 -5.87 8.00 -1.15
N SER A 221 -6.02 6.90 -1.91
CA SER A 221 -4.91 6.30 -2.66
C SER A 221 -4.37 7.21 -3.77
N ILE A 222 -5.19 8.06 -4.35
CA ILE A 222 -4.75 9.08 -5.31
C ILE A 222 -3.98 10.19 -4.60
N SER A 223 -4.49 10.64 -3.44
CA SER A 223 -3.93 11.78 -2.71
C SER A 223 -2.50 11.55 -2.22
N ILE A 224 -2.13 10.30 -1.93
CA ILE A 224 -0.77 9.99 -1.45
C ILE A 224 0.28 9.90 -2.56
N LEU A 225 -0.11 9.90 -3.83
CA LEU A 225 0.82 9.67 -4.96
C LEU A 225 1.94 10.71 -5.05
N PRO A 226 1.72 12.02 -4.86
CA PRO A 226 2.81 12.97 -4.89
C PRO A 226 3.92 12.63 -3.89
N HIS A 227 3.55 12.20 -2.68
CA HIS A 227 4.52 11.79 -1.66
C HIS A 227 5.17 10.42 -1.92
N THR A 228 4.41 9.46 -2.45
CA THR A 228 4.92 8.07 -2.57
C THR A 228 5.63 7.82 -3.89
N LEU A 229 5.36 8.60 -4.92
CA LEU A 229 5.91 8.40 -6.27
C LEU A 229 6.85 9.53 -6.69
N PHE A 230 6.48 10.79 -6.43
CA PHE A 230 7.20 11.92 -7.02
C PHE A 230 8.02 12.74 -6.00
N LEU A 231 7.89 12.49 -4.69
CA LEU A 231 8.51 13.30 -3.66
C LEU A 231 10.04 13.35 -3.77
N THR A 232 10.69 12.23 -4.06
CA THR A 232 12.16 12.19 -4.17
C THR A 232 12.67 13.00 -5.35
N ASP A 233 11.97 12.96 -6.47
CA ASP A 233 12.35 13.77 -7.64
C ASP A 233 11.99 15.26 -7.45
N TYR A 234 10.89 15.56 -6.73
CA TYR A 234 10.56 16.91 -6.29
C TYR A 234 11.66 17.49 -5.39
N MET A 235 12.09 16.73 -4.36
CA MET A 235 13.19 17.17 -3.48
C MET A 235 14.50 17.38 -4.23
N HIS A 236 14.78 16.51 -5.21
CA HIS A 236 15.99 16.62 -6.03
C HIS A 236 15.95 17.84 -6.96
N ARG A 237 14.89 18.00 -7.77
CA ARG A 237 14.84 18.99 -8.84
C ARG A 237 14.36 20.36 -8.41
N ASP A 238 13.36 20.42 -7.54
CA ASP A 238 12.73 21.67 -7.15
C ASP A 238 13.30 22.23 -5.84
N LEU A 239 13.79 21.36 -4.91
CA LEU A 239 14.43 21.80 -3.67
C LEU A 239 15.96 21.71 -3.71
N GLY A 240 16.57 21.26 -4.81
CA GLY A 240 18.02 21.26 -5.03
C GLY A 240 18.82 20.24 -4.23
N LEU A 241 18.17 19.22 -3.65
CA LEU A 241 18.86 18.15 -2.92
C LEU A 241 19.62 17.22 -3.86
N SER A 242 20.68 16.57 -3.36
CA SER A 242 21.30 15.48 -4.11
C SER A 242 20.34 14.28 -4.23
N VAL A 243 20.56 13.42 -5.25
CA VAL A 243 19.79 12.15 -5.38
C VAL A 243 19.92 11.30 -4.12
N SER A 244 21.12 11.26 -3.53
CA SER A 244 21.42 10.55 -2.29
C SER A 244 20.60 11.07 -1.10
N ASP A 245 20.60 12.40 -0.90
CA ASP A 245 19.87 13.02 0.23
C ASP A 245 18.37 12.86 0.06
N SER A 246 17.84 13.05 -1.15
CA SER A 246 16.42 12.87 -1.47
C SER A 246 15.96 11.43 -1.18
N SER A 247 16.76 10.44 -1.59
CA SER A 247 16.50 9.03 -1.31
C SER A 247 16.57 8.73 0.18
N SER A 248 17.56 9.28 0.92
CA SER A 248 17.71 9.10 2.37
C SER A 248 16.53 9.69 3.14
N LEU A 249 16.09 10.90 2.76
CA LEU A 249 14.95 11.58 3.41
C LEU A 249 13.63 10.83 3.20
N PHE A 250 13.50 10.06 2.12
CA PHE A 250 12.34 9.20 1.92
C PHE A 250 12.17 8.13 3.01
N ALA A 251 13.23 7.81 3.77
CA ALA A 251 13.15 6.94 4.94
C ALA A 251 12.16 7.46 6.00
N ILE A 252 11.97 8.78 6.09
CA ILE A 252 11.03 9.41 7.03
C ILE A 252 9.58 9.01 6.70
N LEU A 253 9.23 8.87 5.41
CA LEU A 253 7.95 8.31 4.99
C LEU A 253 7.81 6.86 5.50
N GLY A 254 8.86 6.05 5.37
CA GLY A 254 8.89 4.67 5.87
C GLY A 254 8.69 4.59 7.38
N LEU A 255 9.33 5.47 8.16
CA LEU A 255 9.09 5.59 9.61
C LEU A 255 7.62 5.91 9.89
N GLY A 256 7.04 6.90 9.20
CA GLY A 256 5.63 7.23 9.30
C GLY A 256 4.72 6.03 9.03
N CYS A 257 4.99 5.26 7.96
CA CYS A 257 4.25 4.04 7.62
C CYS A 257 4.32 2.99 8.74
N ALA A 258 5.51 2.75 9.30
CA ALA A 258 5.70 1.78 10.38
C ALA A 258 4.96 2.21 11.65
N PHE A 259 5.08 3.48 12.04
CA PHE A 259 4.35 4.04 13.18
C PHE A 259 2.84 3.99 12.97
N GLY A 260 2.33 4.41 11.80
CA GLY A 260 0.90 4.39 11.48
C GLY A 260 0.30 3.01 11.63
N ALA A 261 0.99 1.96 11.17
CA ALA A 261 0.53 0.57 11.31
C ALA A 261 0.47 0.11 12.77
N ILE A 262 1.48 0.45 13.58
CA ILE A 262 1.58 0.02 14.99
C ILE A 262 0.56 0.76 15.87
N PHE A 263 0.37 2.06 15.64
CA PHE A 263 -0.48 2.90 16.48
C PHE A 263 -1.99 2.76 16.21
N VAL A 264 -2.41 2.09 15.12
CA VAL A 264 -3.82 1.87 14.83
C VAL A 264 -4.57 1.25 16.01
N GLY A 265 -4.02 0.19 16.62
CA GLY A 265 -4.67 -0.46 17.76
C GLY A 265 -4.80 0.45 19.00
N MET A 266 -3.89 1.40 19.21
CA MET A 266 -3.99 2.39 20.27
C MET A 266 -5.08 3.42 19.94
N LEU A 267 -5.08 3.95 18.73
CA LEU A 267 -6.07 4.95 18.30
C LEU A 267 -7.49 4.39 18.34
N THR A 268 -7.70 3.16 17.87
CA THR A 268 -9.03 2.52 17.90
C THR A 268 -9.56 2.29 19.30
N ARG A 269 -8.68 1.98 20.27
CA ARG A 269 -9.08 1.83 21.68
C ARG A 269 -9.46 3.16 22.33
N LEU A 270 -8.76 4.25 21.99
CA LEU A 270 -8.98 5.58 22.59
C LEU A 270 -10.19 6.29 21.96
N PHE A 271 -10.36 6.18 20.66
CA PHE A 271 -11.29 7.02 19.90
C PHE A 271 -12.32 6.23 19.09
N GLY A 272 -12.20 4.90 19.04
CA GLY A 272 -12.99 4.04 18.14
C GLY A 272 -12.54 4.13 16.69
N THR A 273 -12.96 3.17 15.86
CA THR A 273 -12.50 3.05 14.46
C THR A 273 -12.86 4.25 13.60
N ARG A 274 -14.08 4.80 13.77
CA ARG A 274 -14.56 5.95 12.97
C ARG A 274 -13.67 7.18 13.18
N MET A 275 -13.46 7.61 14.43
CA MET A 275 -12.64 8.77 14.74
C MET A 275 -11.18 8.56 14.37
N SER A 276 -10.65 7.36 14.56
CA SER A 276 -9.27 7.01 14.15
C SER A 276 -9.08 7.12 12.64
N LEU A 277 -10.07 6.70 11.86
CA LEU A 277 -10.06 6.84 10.40
C LEU A 277 -10.09 8.33 10.01
N PHE A 278 -10.93 9.14 10.64
CA PHE A 278 -10.97 10.58 10.43
C PHE A 278 -9.62 11.23 10.75
N ILE A 279 -9.02 10.94 11.90
CA ILE A 279 -7.69 11.42 12.30
C ILE A 279 -6.65 11.06 11.23
N SER A 280 -6.68 9.83 10.72
CA SER A 280 -5.76 9.37 9.68
C SER A 280 -5.87 10.22 8.40
N TYR A 281 -7.08 10.58 7.98
CA TYR A 281 -7.30 11.43 6.80
C TYR A 281 -6.90 12.90 7.06
N VAL A 282 -7.14 13.41 8.26
CA VAL A 282 -6.69 14.76 8.66
C VAL A 282 -5.16 14.84 8.66
N LEU A 283 -4.46 13.80 9.13
CA LEU A 283 -3.00 13.73 9.04
C LEU A 283 -2.52 13.79 7.58
N GLY A 284 -3.18 13.08 6.68
CA GLY A 284 -2.86 13.13 5.25
C GLY A 284 -3.13 14.52 4.63
N LEU A 285 -4.26 15.13 4.97
CA LEU A 285 -4.62 16.50 4.56
C LEU A 285 -3.56 17.51 5.01
N SER A 286 -3.16 17.43 6.29
CA SER A 286 -2.15 18.31 6.87
C SER A 286 -0.77 18.10 6.22
N ALA A 287 -0.39 16.84 5.94
CA ALA A 287 0.85 16.52 5.28
C ALA A 287 0.96 17.17 3.89
N ILE A 288 -0.10 17.08 3.08
CA ILE A 288 -0.09 17.69 1.74
C ILE A 288 -0.07 19.22 1.86
N ALA A 289 -0.87 19.79 2.77
CA ALA A 289 -0.91 21.25 3.01
C ALA A 289 0.47 21.80 3.42
N MET A 290 1.25 21.06 4.22
CA MET A 290 2.60 21.49 4.62
C MET A 290 3.52 21.69 3.42
N VAL A 291 3.50 20.81 2.42
CA VAL A 291 4.29 20.96 1.18
C VAL A 291 3.83 22.15 0.33
N LEU A 292 2.54 22.47 0.37
CA LEU A 292 1.97 23.59 -0.41
C LEU A 292 2.22 24.96 0.21
N ILE A 293 2.42 25.01 1.53
CA ILE A 293 2.55 26.27 2.27
C ILE A 293 4.02 26.64 2.54
N PHE A 294 4.90 25.66 2.63
CA PHE A 294 6.25 25.87 3.10
C PHE A 294 7.31 25.23 2.20
N ASP A 295 8.29 26.01 1.75
CA ASP A 295 9.43 25.58 0.93
C ASP A 295 10.63 25.13 1.78
N SER A 296 10.37 24.43 2.89
CA SER A 296 11.41 23.97 3.82
C SER A 296 11.60 22.47 3.74
N ILE A 297 12.84 22.02 3.57
CA ILE A 297 13.24 20.60 3.55
C ILE A 297 12.76 19.88 4.83
N ILE A 298 12.91 20.54 5.99
CA ILE A 298 12.50 19.98 7.29
C ILE A 298 10.97 19.75 7.31
N ILE A 299 10.22 20.69 6.76
CA ILE A 299 8.75 20.60 6.71
C ILE A 299 8.31 19.54 5.70
N VAL A 300 8.95 19.46 4.54
CA VAL A 300 8.69 18.39 3.55
C VAL A 300 9.03 17.03 4.13
N ALA A 301 10.13 16.89 4.86
CA ALA A 301 10.47 15.65 5.57
C ALA A 301 9.43 15.30 6.65
N SER A 302 8.97 16.28 7.44
CA SER A 302 7.92 16.10 8.45
C SER A 302 6.58 15.71 7.81
N SER A 303 6.24 16.31 6.66
CA SER A 303 5.04 15.95 5.88
C SER A 303 5.10 14.48 5.43
N SER A 304 6.29 13.99 5.06
CA SER A 304 6.52 12.59 4.68
C SER A 304 6.20 11.63 5.82
N PHE A 305 6.54 11.99 7.07
CA PHE A 305 6.17 11.20 8.24
C PHE A 305 4.65 11.14 8.43
N LEU A 306 3.99 12.28 8.35
CA LEU A 306 2.54 12.37 8.55
C LEU A 306 1.76 11.63 7.45
N ILE A 307 2.17 11.75 6.19
CA ILE A 307 1.52 11.01 5.10
C ILE A 307 1.76 9.50 5.21
N GLY A 308 2.94 9.08 5.66
CA GLY A 308 3.24 7.68 5.96
C GLY A 308 2.33 7.12 7.04
N MET A 309 2.15 7.83 8.16
CA MET A 309 1.21 7.47 9.23
C MET A 309 -0.22 7.38 8.70
N SER A 310 -0.65 8.38 7.95
CA SER A 310 -1.96 8.45 7.32
C SER A 310 -2.20 7.25 6.40
N PHE A 311 -1.28 6.96 5.51
CA PHE A 311 -1.37 5.91 4.50
C PHE A 311 -1.58 4.52 5.11
N PHE A 312 -0.66 4.06 5.96
CA PHE A 312 -0.75 2.72 6.56
C PHE A 312 -1.84 2.65 7.62
N GLY A 313 -2.07 3.76 8.34
CA GLY A 313 -3.18 3.90 9.26
C GLY A 313 -4.53 3.76 8.54
N ALA A 314 -4.75 4.50 7.46
CA ALA A 314 -5.98 4.43 6.67
C ALA A 314 -6.23 3.03 6.09
N ALA A 315 -5.18 2.33 5.62
CA ALA A 315 -5.30 0.97 5.09
C ALA A 315 -5.80 -0.01 6.17
N ALA A 316 -5.18 0.01 7.34
CA ALA A 316 -5.58 -0.85 8.46
C ALA A 316 -6.98 -0.51 8.98
N LEU A 317 -7.27 0.79 9.18
CA LEU A 317 -8.55 1.28 9.69
C LEU A 317 -9.70 1.04 8.72
N SER A 318 -9.49 1.18 7.41
CA SER A 318 -10.50 0.85 6.40
C SER A 318 -10.81 -0.65 6.37
N SER A 319 -9.82 -1.51 6.61
CA SER A 319 -10.03 -2.96 6.76
C SER A 319 -10.87 -3.28 8.00
N ILE A 320 -10.53 -2.67 9.16
CA ILE A 320 -11.28 -2.83 10.41
C ILE A 320 -12.71 -2.30 10.23
N ARG A 321 -12.87 -1.12 9.64
CA ARG A 321 -14.19 -0.53 9.40
C ARG A 321 -15.05 -1.40 8.49
N THR A 322 -14.46 -1.97 7.43
CA THR A 322 -15.15 -2.93 6.57
C THR A 322 -15.61 -4.16 7.37
N LEU A 323 -14.75 -4.69 8.26
CA LEU A 323 -15.11 -5.81 9.14
C LEU A 323 -16.29 -5.48 10.04
N GLU A 324 -16.33 -4.31 10.68
CA GLU A 324 -17.43 -3.84 11.53
C GLU A 324 -18.75 -3.75 10.75
N ILE A 325 -18.73 -3.32 9.49
CA ILE A 325 -19.94 -3.15 8.68
C ILE A 325 -20.48 -4.49 8.17
N VAL A 326 -19.61 -5.41 7.70
CA VAL A 326 -20.02 -6.60 6.94
C VAL A 326 -19.91 -7.90 7.74
N GLY A 327 -19.19 -7.90 8.87
CA GLY A 327 -18.90 -9.07 9.68
C GLY A 327 -17.80 -9.96 9.12
N LEU A 328 -17.29 -10.87 9.94
CA LEU A 328 -16.11 -11.71 9.64
C LEU A 328 -16.31 -12.63 8.44
N SER A 329 -17.52 -13.19 8.26
CA SER A 329 -17.82 -14.10 7.15
C SER A 329 -17.68 -13.45 5.77
N ARG A 330 -17.98 -12.16 5.67
CA ARG A 330 -17.99 -11.37 4.43
C ARG A 330 -16.75 -10.49 4.26
N HIS A 331 -15.97 -10.26 5.33
CA HIS A 331 -14.86 -9.31 5.33
C HIS A 331 -13.87 -9.53 4.19
N ALA A 332 -13.39 -10.76 3.96
CA ALA A 332 -12.41 -11.03 2.93
C ALA A 332 -12.90 -10.66 1.50
N HIS A 333 -14.19 -10.84 1.24
CA HIS A 333 -14.79 -10.49 -0.05
C HIS A 333 -14.86 -8.97 -0.24
N PHE A 334 -15.42 -8.25 0.74
CA PHE A 334 -15.55 -6.78 0.66
C PHE A 334 -14.20 -6.07 0.78
N TRP A 335 -13.25 -6.62 1.57
CA TRP A 335 -11.88 -6.12 1.60
C TRP A 335 -11.18 -6.25 0.24
N GLY A 336 -11.46 -7.31 -0.51
CA GLY A 336 -10.99 -7.46 -1.90
C GLY A 336 -11.51 -6.33 -2.81
N PHE A 337 -12.77 -5.91 -2.68
CA PHE A 337 -13.30 -4.75 -3.40
C PHE A 337 -12.66 -3.43 -2.95
N MET A 338 -12.39 -3.26 -1.65
CA MET A 338 -11.64 -2.09 -1.16
C MET A 338 -10.23 -2.03 -1.76
N ALA A 339 -9.54 -3.18 -1.80
CA ALA A 339 -8.22 -3.28 -2.42
C ALA A 339 -8.26 -3.01 -3.93
N LEU A 340 -9.32 -3.44 -4.63
CA LEU A 340 -9.54 -3.12 -6.04
C LEU A 340 -9.73 -1.61 -6.24
N GLY A 341 -10.56 -0.96 -5.42
CA GLY A 341 -10.72 0.49 -5.42
C GLY A 341 -9.40 1.23 -5.19
N TRP A 342 -8.60 0.76 -4.23
CA TRP A 342 -7.25 1.26 -3.99
C TRP A 342 -6.37 1.15 -5.24
N GLY A 343 -6.36 0.00 -5.91
CA GLY A 343 -5.62 -0.21 -7.15
C GLY A 343 -6.06 0.71 -8.28
N LEU A 344 -7.37 0.92 -8.43
CA LEU A 344 -7.93 1.88 -9.39
C LEU A 344 -7.45 3.31 -9.11
N GLY A 345 -7.41 3.70 -7.83
CA GLY A 345 -6.91 5.01 -7.43
C GLY A 345 -5.40 5.17 -7.72
N ILE A 346 -4.57 4.18 -7.33
CA ILE A 346 -3.12 4.22 -7.62
C ILE A 346 -2.86 4.21 -9.13
N GLY A 347 -3.44 3.27 -9.87
CA GLY A 347 -3.20 3.15 -11.31
C GLY A 347 -3.72 4.34 -12.10
N GLY A 348 -5.00 4.69 -11.91
CA GLY A 348 -5.63 5.82 -12.57
C GLY A 348 -5.04 7.16 -12.15
N GLY A 349 -4.75 7.33 -10.85
CA GLY A 349 -4.11 8.54 -10.32
C GLY A 349 -2.69 8.73 -10.84
N SER A 350 -1.86 7.67 -10.83
CA SER A 350 -0.50 7.74 -11.42
C SER A 350 -0.55 8.08 -12.91
N TYR A 351 -1.48 7.48 -13.66
CA TYR A 351 -1.68 7.80 -15.07
C TYR A 351 -2.08 9.28 -15.26
N ALA A 352 -3.09 9.76 -14.53
CA ALA A 352 -3.56 11.14 -14.63
C ALA A 352 -2.45 12.15 -14.27
N MET A 353 -1.69 11.91 -13.19
CA MET A 353 -0.57 12.77 -12.80
C MET A 353 0.57 12.75 -13.85
N SER A 354 0.82 11.60 -14.49
CA SER A 354 1.81 11.51 -15.58
C SER A 354 1.38 12.30 -16.82
N VAL A 355 0.08 12.29 -17.15
CA VAL A 355 -0.47 13.13 -18.22
C VAL A 355 -0.29 14.61 -17.86
N LEU A 356 -0.57 15.03 -16.64
CA LEU A 356 -0.33 16.41 -16.23
C LEU A 356 1.13 16.82 -16.39
N LEU A 357 2.07 15.96 -15.97
CA LEU A 357 3.52 16.22 -16.18
C LEU A 357 3.89 16.29 -17.65
N SER A 358 3.30 15.46 -18.52
CA SER A 358 3.54 15.50 -19.98
C SER A 358 2.98 16.77 -20.64
N LEU A 359 1.95 17.38 -20.04
CA LEU A 359 1.37 18.65 -20.46
C LEU A 359 2.11 19.88 -19.91
N GLY A 360 3.21 19.68 -19.17
CA GLY A 360 4.05 20.76 -18.66
C GLY A 360 3.69 21.26 -17.24
N PHE A 361 2.77 20.60 -16.54
CA PHE A 361 2.53 20.88 -15.13
C PHE A 361 3.75 20.47 -14.28
N ASN A 362 3.90 21.10 -13.12
CA ASN A 362 4.99 20.81 -12.18
C ASN A 362 4.53 19.94 -11.01
N TYR A 363 5.47 19.50 -10.14
CA TYR A 363 5.16 18.66 -9.00
C TYR A 363 4.22 19.34 -7.99
N ILE A 364 4.34 20.65 -7.78
CA ILE A 364 3.45 21.40 -6.88
C ILE A 364 1.98 21.33 -7.35
N ASP A 365 1.74 21.31 -8.66
CA ASP A 365 0.38 21.17 -9.19
C ASP A 365 -0.22 19.79 -8.90
N LEU A 366 0.62 18.74 -8.86
CA LEU A 366 0.20 17.42 -8.42
C LEU A 366 -0.19 17.41 -6.93
N PHE A 367 0.57 18.12 -6.07
CA PHE A 367 0.22 18.28 -4.65
C PHE A 367 -1.10 19.08 -4.48
N LYS A 368 -1.33 20.14 -5.28
CA LYS A 368 -2.62 20.87 -5.27
C LYS A 368 -3.79 19.97 -5.65
N ALA A 369 -3.65 19.16 -6.71
CA ALA A 369 -4.67 18.20 -7.11
C ALA A 369 -4.93 17.17 -6.00
N ALA A 370 -3.87 16.63 -5.38
CA ALA A 370 -3.98 15.70 -4.26
C ALA A 370 -4.69 16.32 -3.04
N GLN A 371 -4.44 17.62 -2.75
CA GLN A 371 -5.09 18.37 -1.68
C GLN A 371 -6.62 18.45 -1.90
N VAL A 372 -7.06 18.75 -3.11
CA VAL A 372 -8.49 18.76 -3.43
C VAL A 372 -9.11 17.37 -3.27
N ILE A 373 -8.43 16.34 -3.76
CA ILE A 373 -8.91 14.96 -3.71
C ILE A 373 -9.05 14.46 -2.25
N ILE A 374 -8.09 14.78 -1.38
CA ILE A 374 -8.18 14.35 0.03
C ILE A 374 -9.27 15.10 0.80
N ILE A 375 -9.54 16.36 0.46
CA ILE A 375 -10.68 17.11 1.01
C ILE A 375 -12.00 16.43 0.63
N ILE A 376 -12.17 16.06 -0.64
CA ILE A 376 -13.36 15.32 -1.09
C ILE A 376 -13.46 13.98 -0.36
N SER A 377 -12.36 13.26 -0.24
CA SER A 377 -12.30 11.98 0.45
C SER A 377 -12.73 12.09 1.92
N LEU A 378 -12.23 13.11 2.63
CA LEU A 378 -12.61 13.41 4.02
C LEU A 378 -14.09 13.80 4.12
N GLY A 379 -14.59 14.60 3.17
CA GLY A 379 -16.00 14.96 3.09
C GLY A 379 -16.92 13.73 2.95
N LEU A 380 -16.52 12.73 2.17
CA LEU A 380 -17.26 11.46 2.03
C LEU A 380 -17.30 10.67 3.35
N ILE A 381 -16.23 10.65 4.12
CA ILE A 381 -16.20 10.01 5.45
C ILE A 381 -17.18 10.72 6.39
N LEU A 382 -17.13 12.05 6.46
CA LEU A 382 -18.03 12.84 7.30
C LEU A 382 -19.49 12.69 6.87
N PHE A 383 -19.76 12.71 5.57
CA PHE A 383 -21.10 12.49 5.02
C PHE A 383 -21.60 11.09 5.37
N SER A 384 -20.76 10.06 5.28
CA SER A 384 -21.12 8.69 5.64
C SER A 384 -21.49 8.56 7.11
N TRP A 385 -20.81 9.29 8.01
CA TRP A 385 -21.13 9.31 9.44
C TRP A 385 -22.46 9.98 9.71
N TRP A 386 -22.65 11.15 9.13
CA TRP A 386 -23.91 11.91 9.30
C TRP A 386 -25.12 11.12 8.77
N ARG A 387 -25.00 10.53 7.58
CA ARG A 387 -26.12 9.89 6.88
C ARG A 387 -26.47 8.48 7.40
N TYR A 388 -25.48 7.78 7.96
CA TYR A 388 -25.58 6.40 8.39
C TYR A 388 -25.15 6.20 9.86
N SER A 389 -25.39 7.20 10.71
CA SER A 389 -25.10 7.15 12.14
C SER A 389 -25.89 6.07 12.88
N ASP A 390 -27.03 5.69 12.34
CA ASP A 390 -27.96 4.68 12.87
C ASP A 390 -27.65 3.24 12.43
N VAL A 391 -26.67 3.06 11.53
CA VAL A 391 -26.21 1.72 11.13
C VAL A 391 -25.31 1.19 12.24
N GLU A 392 -25.85 0.27 13.05
CA GLU A 392 -25.09 -0.41 14.10
C GLU A 392 -23.99 -1.29 13.51
N ASP A 393 -22.89 -1.40 14.22
CA ASP A 393 -21.79 -2.30 13.83
C ASP A 393 -22.26 -3.76 13.97
N PHE A 394 -21.86 -4.61 13.03
CA PHE A 394 -22.38 -5.98 12.89
C PHE A 394 -22.19 -6.83 14.15
N ASP A 395 -21.09 -6.60 14.90
CA ASP A 395 -20.79 -7.33 16.12
C ASP A 395 -21.53 -6.79 17.36
N ALA A 396 -22.05 -5.55 17.32
CA ALA A 396 -22.89 -5.00 18.37
C ALA A 396 -24.28 -5.65 18.41
N ILE A 397 -24.75 -6.19 17.27
CA ILE A 397 -26.06 -6.84 17.16
C ILE A 397 -26.03 -8.28 17.72
N LYS A 398 -24.83 -8.89 17.85
CA LYS A 398 -24.65 -10.27 18.31
C LYS A 398 -24.37 -10.41 19.81
N LYS A 399 -24.24 -9.29 20.53
CA LYS A 399 -24.18 -9.22 22.00
C LYS A 399 -25.56 -8.89 22.59
#